data_6c7324da7cb641e5128e11bc8e1ae020
#
_entry.id   6c7324da7cb641e5128e11bc8e1ae020
#
_cell.length_a   1.000
_cell.length_b   1.000
_cell.length_c   1.000
_cell.angle_alpha   90.00
_cell.angle_beta   90.00
_cell.angle_gamma   90.00
#
_symmetry.space_group_name_H-M   'P 1'
#
loop_
_entity.id
_entity.type
_entity.pdbx_description
1 polymer ?
#
loop_
_entity_poly.entity_id
_entity_poly.type
_entity_poly.pdbx_seq_one_letter_code
_entity_poly.pdbx_strand_id
1 'polypeptide(L)'
;MSKRKLVITAITQMGLSQAEAARRYEVPEPTISRWMARYRAEGPAAFEPRSRRPKSNPAATPPAVIEAILAERDRLTVSGHDAGPETISWHLQQTRTAAPSRATIARILSRAGRVRPEPKKKPKAAYRRFEAEQPNQCWQSDFTHYLLATGVDVEIITWLDDHSRMALHVSAHHAVTGRVVLDTFRATIDEYGCPASTLTDNGMVYTVRHSSTGVRGGKNAFERALANLGITQKNGRGNHPQTQGKVERFQLTLKKWLRAQPEQPATITDLQALLDQFRHEYNHERPHRSLARRTPAAAYAARPVARPSSEPADRTHNRVRTDKVNEGTVTLRHGGRLHHIGLGRAWNGTPVLLLIQDLEITAIHAETGELIRELTLDPTKDYQPQKRQDPNPQ
;
A
#
# COMPACT_ATOMS: atom_id res chain seq x y z
N MET A 1 48.06 24.03 -7.25
CA MET A 1 49.14 23.08 -6.91
C MET A 1 49.11 22.86 -5.40
N SER A 2 49.27 21.62 -4.87
CA SER A 2 49.21 21.44 -3.42
C SER A 2 50.49 21.94 -2.73
N LYS A 3 50.37 22.52 -1.53
CA LYS A 3 51.50 23.03 -0.73
C LYS A 3 52.63 21.99 -0.60
N ARG A 4 52.25 20.66 -0.44
CA ARG A 4 53.17 19.54 -0.41
C ARG A 4 54.02 19.45 -1.70
N LYS A 5 53.35 19.51 -2.85
CA LYS A 5 54.05 19.41 -4.17
C LYS A 5 55.02 20.58 -4.35
N LEU A 6 54.62 21.80 -4.00
CA LEU A 6 55.52 22.98 -4.06
C LEU A 6 56.76 22.80 -3.21
N VAL A 7 56.61 22.41 -1.94
CA VAL A 7 57.74 22.22 -1.03
C VAL A 7 58.69 21.10 -1.50
N ILE A 8 58.15 19.98 -1.91
CA ILE A 8 59.00 18.85 -2.41
C ILE A 8 59.75 19.27 -3.69
N THR A 9 59.07 19.96 -4.64
CA THR A 9 59.69 20.47 -5.86
C THR A 9 60.80 21.46 -5.56
N ALA A 10 60.57 22.37 -4.59
CA ALA A 10 61.59 23.35 -4.19
C ALA A 10 62.85 22.69 -3.60
N ILE A 11 62.69 21.62 -2.84
CA ILE A 11 63.83 20.87 -2.28
C ILE A 11 64.51 20.06 -3.35
N THR A 12 63.76 19.35 -4.22
CA THR A 12 64.35 18.37 -5.15
C THR A 12 64.91 19.00 -6.44
N GLN A 13 64.32 20.09 -6.92
CA GLN A 13 64.68 20.76 -8.18
C GLN A 13 65.39 22.08 -7.99
N MET A 14 65.07 22.80 -6.89
CA MET A 14 65.68 24.12 -6.64
C MET A 14 66.79 24.08 -5.58
N GLY A 15 67.09 22.89 -5.01
CA GLY A 15 68.20 22.69 -4.07
C GLY A 15 67.98 23.31 -2.68
N LEU A 16 66.76 23.71 -2.29
CA LEU A 16 66.53 24.22 -0.94
C LEU A 16 66.77 23.18 0.12
N SER A 17 67.40 23.55 1.23
CA SER A 17 67.44 22.67 2.42
C SER A 17 66.05 22.55 3.05
N GLN A 18 65.81 21.48 3.82
CA GLN A 18 64.53 21.26 4.47
C GLN A 18 64.22 22.38 5.48
N ALA A 19 65.23 22.91 6.18
CA ALA A 19 65.09 24.03 7.12
C ALA A 19 64.71 25.34 6.39
N GLU A 20 65.29 25.63 5.23
CA GLU A 20 64.92 26.80 4.41
C GLU A 20 63.52 26.69 3.83
N ALA A 21 63.16 25.49 3.34
CA ALA A 21 61.83 25.20 2.88
C ALA A 21 60.77 25.30 4.01
N ALA A 22 61.12 24.90 5.22
CA ALA A 22 60.27 25.04 6.39
C ALA A 22 59.92 26.54 6.68
N ARG A 23 60.94 27.37 6.69
CA ARG A 23 60.79 28.82 6.91
C ARG A 23 60.05 29.49 5.75
N ARG A 24 60.40 29.19 4.51
CA ARG A 24 59.86 29.85 3.31
C ARG A 24 58.39 29.49 3.07
N TYR A 25 57.99 28.26 3.35
CA TYR A 25 56.63 27.79 3.07
C TYR A 25 55.80 27.65 4.33
N GLU A 26 56.30 28.07 5.49
CA GLU A 26 55.58 28.00 6.79
C GLU A 26 55.04 26.61 7.05
N VAL A 27 55.89 25.57 6.92
CA VAL A 27 55.57 24.18 7.18
C VAL A 27 56.56 23.63 8.20
N PRO A 28 56.12 23.03 9.29
CA PRO A 28 57.01 22.44 10.30
C PRO A 28 57.99 21.45 9.64
N GLU A 29 59.28 21.58 10.02
CA GLU A 29 60.36 20.72 9.48
C GLU A 29 60.09 19.23 9.58
N PRO A 30 59.55 18.71 10.70
CA PRO A 30 59.17 17.29 10.80
C PRO A 30 58.11 16.86 9.77
N THR A 31 57.24 17.77 9.33
CA THR A 31 56.26 17.51 8.28
C THR A 31 56.92 17.44 6.91
N ILE A 32 57.86 18.31 6.64
CA ILE A 32 58.68 18.25 5.41
C ILE A 32 59.48 16.98 5.35
N SER A 33 60.15 16.61 6.44
CA SER A 33 60.91 15.39 6.53
C SER A 33 60.06 14.13 6.22
N ARG A 34 58.87 14.05 6.76
CA ARG A 34 57.87 13.00 6.44
C ARG A 34 57.46 13.01 4.97
N TRP A 35 57.26 14.19 4.40
CA TRP A 35 56.92 14.32 2.99
C TRP A 35 58.07 13.88 2.07
N MET A 36 59.31 14.25 2.41
CA MET A 36 60.50 13.86 1.68
C MET A 36 60.81 12.37 1.78
N ALA A 37 60.65 11.77 2.99
CA ALA A 37 60.80 10.34 3.15
C ALA A 37 59.76 9.56 2.30
N ARG A 38 58.52 10.03 2.28
CA ARG A 38 57.49 9.47 1.41
C ARG A 38 57.79 9.64 -0.08
N TYR A 39 58.28 10.82 -0.49
CA TYR A 39 58.61 11.08 -1.89
C TYR A 39 59.81 10.23 -2.35
N ARG A 40 60.79 9.99 -1.49
CA ARG A 40 61.91 9.05 -1.79
C ARG A 40 61.44 7.62 -1.98
N ALA A 41 60.43 7.21 -1.23
CA ALA A 41 59.90 5.84 -1.28
C ALA A 41 58.89 5.62 -2.44
N GLU A 42 58.03 6.63 -2.73
CA GLU A 42 56.88 6.44 -3.64
C GLU A 42 56.98 7.31 -4.92
N GLY A 43 58.01 8.15 -5.04
CA GLY A 43 58.16 9.07 -6.17
C GLY A 43 56.97 10.02 -6.32
N PRO A 44 56.55 10.37 -7.55
CA PRO A 44 55.43 11.29 -7.82
C PRO A 44 54.08 10.84 -7.19
N ALA A 45 53.87 9.55 -6.90
CA ALA A 45 52.70 9.08 -6.23
C ALA A 45 52.54 9.62 -4.80
N ALA A 46 53.66 10.13 -4.20
CA ALA A 46 53.61 10.79 -2.90
C ALA A 46 52.79 12.09 -2.90
N PHE A 47 52.54 12.71 -4.06
CA PHE A 47 51.74 13.93 -4.16
C PHE A 47 50.22 13.68 -3.97
N GLU A 48 49.78 12.46 -4.31
CA GLU A 48 48.39 12.06 -4.13
C GLU A 48 48.05 11.76 -2.65
N PRO A 49 46.90 12.18 -2.19
CA PRO A 49 46.45 11.85 -0.84
C PRO A 49 46.25 10.33 -0.71
N ARG A 50 46.81 9.71 0.33
CA ARG A 50 46.50 8.32 0.65
C ARG A 50 45.05 8.17 1.06
N SER A 51 44.41 7.08 0.65
CA SER A 51 43.09 6.74 1.13
C SER A 51 43.09 6.68 2.67
N ARG A 52 42.12 7.37 3.25
CA ARG A 52 41.87 7.29 4.72
C ARG A 52 41.05 6.08 5.12
N ARG A 53 40.64 5.28 4.14
CA ARG A 53 39.87 4.05 4.40
C ARG A 53 40.74 3.06 5.19
N PRO A 54 40.16 2.45 6.25
CA PRO A 54 40.81 1.40 7.00
C PRO A 54 41.26 0.26 6.04
N LYS A 55 42.44 -0.28 6.25
CA LYS A 55 43.00 -1.42 5.44
C LYS A 55 42.26 -2.72 5.69
N SER A 56 41.65 -2.86 6.86
CA SER A 56 40.80 -4.00 7.24
C SER A 56 39.47 -3.53 7.75
N ASN A 57 38.45 -4.35 7.56
CA ASN A 57 37.13 -4.15 8.13
C ASN A 57 36.71 -5.41 8.92
N PRO A 58 37.02 -5.48 10.22
CA PRO A 58 36.66 -6.65 11.04
C PRO A 58 35.17 -6.96 11.07
N ALA A 59 34.31 -5.96 10.84
CA ALA A 59 32.86 -6.11 10.75
C ALA A 59 32.36 -6.40 9.33
N ALA A 60 33.24 -6.79 8.39
CA ALA A 60 32.82 -7.17 7.05
C ALA A 60 31.95 -8.44 7.11
N THR A 61 30.88 -8.44 6.33
CA THR A 61 30.05 -9.64 6.18
C THR A 61 30.88 -10.77 5.60
N PRO A 62 30.92 -11.97 6.21
CA PRO A 62 31.69 -13.10 5.70
C PRO A 62 31.25 -13.48 4.28
N PRO A 63 32.21 -13.94 3.41
CA PRO A 63 31.92 -14.35 2.05
C PRO A 63 30.80 -15.38 1.93
N ALA A 64 30.79 -16.41 2.78
CA ALA A 64 29.75 -17.44 2.81
C ALA A 64 28.33 -16.85 3.06
N VAL A 65 28.20 -15.80 3.89
CA VAL A 65 26.92 -15.12 4.13
C VAL A 65 26.51 -14.30 2.92
N ILE A 66 27.48 -13.70 2.20
CA ILE A 66 27.20 -12.97 0.94
C ILE A 66 26.67 -13.95 -0.12
N GLU A 67 27.32 -15.10 -0.28
CA GLU A 67 26.89 -16.15 -1.21
C GLU A 67 25.48 -16.65 -0.87
N ALA A 68 25.19 -16.92 0.41
CA ALA A 68 23.86 -17.33 0.85
C ALA A 68 22.79 -16.27 0.53
N ILE A 69 23.10 -14.97 0.69
CA ILE A 69 22.19 -13.89 0.32
C ILE A 69 21.91 -13.87 -1.19
N LEU A 70 22.93 -14.05 -2.01
CA LEU A 70 22.79 -14.04 -3.47
C LEU A 70 22.04 -15.28 -3.96
N ALA A 71 22.35 -16.46 -3.45
CA ALA A 71 21.66 -17.70 -3.76
C ALA A 71 20.18 -17.62 -3.39
N GLU A 72 19.86 -17.12 -2.20
CA GLU A 72 18.47 -16.94 -1.77
C GLU A 72 17.73 -15.91 -2.62
N ARG A 73 18.40 -14.81 -3.02
CA ARG A 73 17.84 -13.83 -3.97
C ARG A 73 17.46 -14.49 -5.30
N ASP A 74 18.36 -15.31 -5.85
CA ASP A 74 18.17 -15.97 -7.14
C ASP A 74 17.05 -17.02 -7.02
N ARG A 75 17.04 -17.85 -5.97
CA ARG A 75 16.01 -18.84 -5.69
C ARG A 75 14.61 -18.20 -5.64
N LEU A 76 14.44 -17.15 -4.81
CA LEU A 76 13.17 -16.43 -4.67
C LEU A 76 12.74 -15.73 -5.96
N THR A 77 13.68 -15.25 -6.76
CA THR A 77 13.37 -14.60 -8.04
C THR A 77 12.88 -15.61 -9.07
N VAL A 78 13.51 -16.77 -9.17
CA VAL A 78 13.14 -17.86 -10.07
C VAL A 78 11.75 -18.40 -9.71
N SER A 79 11.46 -18.60 -8.43
CA SER A 79 10.16 -19.07 -7.95
C SER A 79 9.05 -17.98 -7.94
N GLY A 80 9.34 -16.77 -8.45
CA GLY A 80 8.34 -15.70 -8.54
C GLY A 80 7.98 -15.01 -7.23
N HIS A 81 8.67 -15.36 -6.13
CA HIS A 81 8.42 -14.76 -4.82
C HIS A 81 9.02 -13.35 -4.66
N ASP A 82 8.65 -12.67 -3.56
CA ASP A 82 9.32 -11.45 -3.16
C ASP A 82 10.76 -11.76 -2.75
N ALA A 83 11.72 -11.21 -3.47
CA ALA A 83 13.14 -11.42 -3.25
C ALA A 83 13.85 -10.16 -2.72
N GLY A 84 13.13 -9.34 -1.91
CA GLY A 84 13.66 -8.14 -1.28
C GLY A 84 14.52 -8.44 -0.03
N PRO A 85 15.30 -7.45 0.46
CA PRO A 85 16.16 -7.63 1.63
C PRO A 85 15.45 -8.13 2.89
N GLU A 86 14.19 -7.76 3.05
CA GLU A 86 13.36 -8.17 4.18
C GLU A 86 13.03 -9.66 4.14
N THR A 87 12.58 -10.12 2.96
CA THR A 87 12.22 -11.52 2.73
C THR A 87 13.45 -12.42 2.81
N ILE A 88 14.55 -12.02 2.18
CA ILE A 88 15.82 -12.75 2.27
C ILE A 88 16.30 -12.88 3.71
N SER A 89 16.25 -11.79 4.50
CA SER A 89 16.60 -11.82 5.92
C SER A 89 15.76 -12.83 6.69
N TRP A 90 14.46 -12.88 6.42
CA TRP A 90 13.55 -13.81 7.08
C TRP A 90 13.90 -15.28 6.73
N HIS A 91 14.09 -15.61 5.47
CA HIS A 91 14.45 -16.98 5.04
C HIS A 91 15.79 -17.42 5.64
N LEU A 92 16.81 -16.57 5.62
CA LEU A 92 18.10 -16.88 6.23
C LEU A 92 17.99 -17.14 7.73
N GLN A 93 17.11 -16.43 8.44
CA GLN A 93 16.86 -16.68 9.87
C GLN A 93 16.21 -18.04 10.11
N GLN A 94 15.34 -18.52 9.22
CA GLN A 94 14.72 -19.85 9.34
C GLN A 94 15.77 -20.98 9.19
N THR A 95 16.79 -20.78 8.36
CA THR A 95 17.88 -21.74 8.17
C THR A 95 19.02 -21.63 9.19
N ARG A 96 18.79 -20.89 10.30
CA ARG A 96 19.79 -20.60 11.36
C ARG A 96 21.08 -19.93 10.84
N THR A 97 21.04 -19.35 9.66
CA THR A 97 22.14 -18.54 9.14
C THR A 97 22.09 -17.16 9.79
N ALA A 98 23.23 -16.67 10.27
CA ALA A 98 23.33 -15.32 10.83
C ALA A 98 23.00 -14.27 9.76
N ALA A 99 21.75 -13.84 9.70
CA ALA A 99 21.28 -12.88 8.71
C ALA A 99 21.74 -11.47 9.09
N PRO A 100 22.48 -10.77 8.22
CA PRO A 100 22.82 -9.37 8.44
C PRO A 100 21.58 -8.47 8.44
N SER A 101 21.77 -7.22 8.87
CA SER A 101 20.69 -6.23 8.84
C SER A 101 20.15 -6.04 7.41
N ARG A 102 18.87 -5.69 7.29
CA ARG A 102 18.23 -5.36 6.00
C ARG A 102 19.05 -4.37 5.17
N ALA A 103 19.66 -3.36 5.81
CA ALA A 103 20.48 -2.37 5.13
C ALA A 103 21.76 -2.97 4.55
N THR A 104 22.34 -3.94 5.26
CA THR A 104 23.53 -4.67 4.78
C THR A 104 23.17 -5.56 3.60
N ILE A 105 22.08 -6.32 3.67
CA ILE A 105 21.57 -7.12 2.54
C ILE A 105 21.30 -6.24 1.33
N ALA A 106 20.61 -5.09 1.50
CA ALA A 106 20.35 -4.16 0.39
C ALA A 106 21.64 -3.67 -0.28
N ARG A 107 22.68 -3.35 0.51
CA ARG A 107 23.99 -2.94 -0.04
C ARG A 107 24.70 -4.07 -0.79
N ILE A 108 24.62 -5.30 -0.30
CA ILE A 108 25.18 -6.48 -0.95
C ILE A 108 24.51 -6.70 -2.31
N LEU A 109 23.17 -6.72 -2.35
CA LEU A 109 22.39 -6.88 -3.58
C LEU A 109 22.68 -5.77 -4.60
N SER A 110 22.80 -4.52 -4.15
CA SER A 110 23.13 -3.39 -5.01
C SER A 110 24.54 -3.52 -5.60
N ARG A 111 25.54 -3.89 -4.79
CA ARG A 111 26.92 -4.11 -5.25
C ARG A 111 27.04 -5.28 -6.23
N ALA A 112 26.24 -6.33 -6.05
CA ALA A 112 26.16 -7.46 -6.94
C ALA A 112 25.34 -7.21 -8.22
N GLY A 113 24.84 -5.97 -8.44
CA GLY A 113 24.03 -5.64 -9.61
C GLY A 113 22.64 -6.29 -9.64
N ARG A 114 22.17 -6.84 -8.50
CA ARG A 114 20.87 -7.52 -8.38
C ARG A 114 19.70 -6.56 -8.15
N VAL A 115 19.93 -5.25 -8.13
CA VAL A 115 18.92 -4.21 -7.96
C VAL A 115 18.90 -3.29 -9.17
N ARG A 116 17.77 -3.21 -9.85
CA ARG A 116 17.56 -2.21 -10.91
C ARG A 116 17.03 -0.93 -10.27
N PRO A 117 17.69 0.21 -10.45
CA PRO A 117 17.16 1.48 -9.98
C PRO A 117 15.85 1.84 -10.71
N GLU A 118 14.80 2.16 -9.96
CA GLU A 118 13.53 2.67 -10.51
C GLU A 118 13.29 4.11 -10.02
N PRO A 119 13.93 5.13 -10.62
CA PRO A 119 13.90 6.49 -10.10
C PRO A 119 12.51 7.14 -10.10
N LYS A 120 11.55 6.61 -10.88
CA LYS A 120 10.15 7.09 -10.93
C LYS A 120 9.31 6.66 -9.73
N LYS A 121 9.72 5.64 -8.98
CA LYS A 121 9.03 5.19 -7.76
C LYS A 121 9.52 5.97 -6.55
N LYS A 122 9.18 7.26 -6.48
CA LYS A 122 9.32 7.99 -5.21
C LYS A 122 8.27 7.43 -4.23
N PRO A 123 8.64 7.14 -2.96
CA PRO A 123 7.66 6.83 -1.93
C PRO A 123 6.76 8.05 -1.78
N LYS A 124 5.49 7.95 -2.17
CA LYS A 124 4.50 8.96 -1.83
C LYS A 124 4.40 8.96 -0.30
N ALA A 125 4.47 10.13 0.29
CA ALA A 125 4.25 10.33 1.72
C ALA A 125 2.99 9.58 2.15
N ALA A 126 3.07 8.90 3.28
CA ALA A 126 2.04 7.98 3.73
C ALA A 126 0.72 8.72 3.95
N TYR A 127 -0.21 8.58 3.02
CA TYR A 127 -1.60 8.88 3.31
C TYR A 127 -2.07 7.91 4.41
N ARG A 128 -2.95 8.36 5.30
CA ARG A 128 -3.57 7.51 6.31
C ARG A 128 -4.18 6.29 5.61
N ARG A 129 -3.59 5.13 5.84
CA ARG A 129 -4.10 3.86 5.30
C ARG A 129 -5.19 3.39 6.23
N PHE A 130 -6.37 3.15 5.69
CA PHE A 130 -7.35 2.34 6.40
C PHE A 130 -6.77 0.95 6.60
N GLU A 131 -6.81 0.45 7.81
CA GLU A 131 -6.44 -0.92 8.16
C GLU A 131 -7.44 -1.42 9.19
N ALA A 132 -8.09 -2.54 8.89
CA ALA A 132 -9.00 -3.17 9.80
C ALA A 132 -8.26 -3.63 11.07
N GLU A 133 -8.87 -3.46 12.22
CA GLU A 133 -8.24 -3.78 13.51
C GLU A 133 -8.29 -5.29 13.81
N GLN A 134 -9.26 -5.99 13.24
CA GLN A 134 -9.52 -7.42 13.48
C GLN A 134 -9.73 -8.18 12.17
N PRO A 135 -9.41 -9.49 12.14
CA PRO A 135 -9.82 -10.37 11.05
C PRO A 135 -11.34 -10.32 10.86
N ASN A 136 -11.82 -10.51 9.65
CA ASN A 136 -13.22 -10.40 9.25
C ASN A 136 -13.89 -9.04 9.49
N GLN A 137 -13.18 -8.02 9.93
CA GLN A 137 -13.77 -6.69 10.06
C GLN A 137 -14.06 -6.07 8.69
N CYS A 138 -13.23 -6.38 7.69
CA CYS A 138 -13.43 -5.94 6.31
C CYS A 138 -12.80 -6.93 5.33
N TRP A 139 -13.61 -7.47 4.42
CA TRP A 139 -13.07 -8.23 3.29
C TRP A 139 -13.00 -7.35 2.05
N GLN A 140 -11.87 -7.39 1.36
CA GLN A 140 -11.72 -6.76 0.05
C GLN A 140 -11.93 -7.78 -1.05
N SER A 141 -12.63 -7.40 -2.11
CA SER A 141 -12.76 -8.24 -3.31
C SER A 141 -12.54 -7.42 -4.57
N ASP A 142 -11.88 -8.06 -5.50
CA ASP A 142 -11.63 -7.56 -6.84
C ASP A 142 -11.34 -8.74 -7.75
N PHE A 143 -11.42 -8.56 -9.07
CA PHE A 143 -11.03 -9.59 -10.03
C PHE A 143 -10.03 -9.04 -11.04
N THR A 144 -9.31 -9.94 -11.67
CA THR A 144 -8.25 -9.58 -12.62
C THR A 144 -8.19 -10.58 -13.76
N HIS A 145 -7.83 -10.12 -14.96
CA HIS A 145 -7.67 -10.94 -16.14
C HIS A 145 -6.37 -11.75 -16.12
N TYR A 146 -6.44 -12.95 -16.67
CA TYR A 146 -5.31 -13.82 -16.93
C TYR A 146 -5.48 -14.53 -18.28
N LEU A 147 -4.43 -14.50 -19.11
CA LEU A 147 -4.40 -15.16 -20.40
C LEU A 147 -3.82 -16.57 -20.24
N LEU A 148 -4.62 -17.60 -20.55
CA LEU A 148 -4.15 -18.99 -20.57
C LEU A 148 -3.15 -19.22 -21.70
N ALA A 149 -2.37 -20.29 -21.64
CA ALA A 149 -1.41 -20.67 -22.68
C ALA A 149 -2.09 -20.87 -24.06
N THR A 150 -3.36 -21.21 -24.06
CA THR A 150 -4.20 -21.35 -25.28
C THR A 150 -4.67 -20.01 -25.88
N GLY A 151 -4.37 -18.88 -25.23
CA GLY A 151 -4.84 -17.56 -25.66
C GLY A 151 -6.25 -17.21 -25.17
N VAL A 152 -6.90 -18.05 -24.37
CA VAL A 152 -8.22 -17.77 -23.79
C VAL A 152 -8.04 -16.83 -22.60
N ASP A 153 -8.75 -15.70 -22.60
CA ASP A 153 -8.79 -14.78 -21.45
C ASP A 153 -9.79 -15.30 -20.39
N VAL A 154 -9.34 -15.32 -19.15
CA VAL A 154 -10.14 -15.76 -18.00
C VAL A 154 -9.98 -14.76 -16.84
N GLU A 155 -10.92 -14.74 -15.93
CA GLU A 155 -10.94 -13.83 -14.80
C GLU A 155 -10.71 -14.56 -13.48
N ILE A 156 -9.87 -14.00 -12.63
CA ILE A 156 -9.55 -14.53 -11.30
C ILE A 156 -10.18 -13.60 -10.27
N ILE A 157 -11.16 -14.08 -9.50
CA ILE A 157 -11.74 -13.35 -8.37
C ILE A 157 -10.99 -13.69 -7.09
N THR A 158 -10.84 -12.69 -6.22
CA THR A 158 -10.16 -12.82 -4.93
C THR A 158 -11.01 -12.23 -3.81
N TRP A 159 -11.08 -12.93 -2.68
CA TRP A 159 -11.52 -12.40 -1.39
C TRP A 159 -10.34 -12.33 -0.44
N LEU A 160 -10.02 -11.13 0.05
CA LEU A 160 -8.86 -10.84 0.89
C LEU A 160 -9.30 -10.22 2.22
N ASP A 161 -8.83 -10.76 3.34
CA ASP A 161 -9.02 -10.12 4.63
C ASP A 161 -8.13 -8.87 4.76
N ASP A 162 -8.75 -7.73 5.10
CA ASP A 162 -8.07 -6.44 5.17
C ASP A 162 -7.05 -6.37 6.31
N HIS A 163 -7.33 -7.01 7.45
CA HIS A 163 -6.44 -7.01 8.60
C HIS A 163 -5.21 -7.87 8.38
N SER A 164 -5.44 -9.15 8.13
CA SER A 164 -4.38 -10.16 8.05
C SER A 164 -3.73 -10.28 6.68
N ARG A 165 -4.32 -9.71 5.63
CA ARG A 165 -3.92 -9.91 4.23
C ARG A 165 -4.14 -11.36 3.76
N MET A 166 -4.85 -12.17 4.52
CA MET A 166 -5.12 -13.57 4.17
C MET A 166 -5.98 -13.64 2.92
N ALA A 167 -5.54 -14.40 1.94
CA ALA A 167 -6.32 -14.73 0.77
C ALA A 167 -7.35 -15.82 1.15
N LEU A 168 -8.56 -15.37 1.44
CA LEU A 168 -9.64 -16.25 1.91
C LEU A 168 -10.16 -17.13 0.78
N HIS A 169 -10.28 -16.55 -0.42
CA HIS A 169 -10.72 -17.26 -1.61
C HIS A 169 -10.02 -16.72 -2.85
N VAL A 170 -9.61 -17.61 -3.74
CA VAL A 170 -9.06 -17.25 -5.06
C VAL A 170 -9.55 -18.28 -6.05
N SER A 171 -10.29 -17.87 -7.09
CA SER A 171 -10.78 -18.82 -8.10
C SER A 171 -10.81 -18.22 -9.49
N ALA A 172 -10.60 -19.10 -10.51
CA ALA A 172 -10.61 -18.74 -11.92
C ALA A 172 -11.96 -19.07 -12.56
N HIS A 173 -12.44 -18.17 -13.41
CA HIS A 173 -13.70 -18.29 -14.12
C HIS A 173 -13.55 -17.77 -15.57
N HIS A 174 -14.40 -18.25 -16.50
CA HIS A 174 -14.46 -17.66 -17.85
C HIS A 174 -14.85 -16.19 -17.81
N ALA A 175 -15.75 -15.82 -16.89
CA ALA A 175 -16.13 -14.45 -16.60
C ALA A 175 -16.65 -14.33 -15.16
N VAL A 176 -16.30 -13.27 -14.45
CA VAL A 176 -16.81 -12.96 -13.11
C VAL A 176 -18.14 -12.23 -13.26
N THR A 177 -19.23 -12.98 -13.14
CA THR A 177 -20.59 -12.47 -13.11
C THR A 177 -21.06 -12.17 -11.70
N GLY A 178 -22.19 -11.46 -11.54
CA GLY A 178 -22.80 -11.26 -10.21
C GLY A 178 -23.17 -12.58 -9.50
N ARG A 179 -23.42 -13.65 -10.26
CA ARG A 179 -23.60 -15.01 -9.73
C ARG A 179 -22.32 -15.56 -9.13
N VAL A 180 -21.20 -15.48 -9.86
CA VAL A 180 -19.88 -15.92 -9.39
C VAL A 180 -19.47 -15.16 -8.13
N VAL A 181 -19.67 -13.82 -8.08
CA VAL A 181 -19.41 -13.03 -6.88
C VAL A 181 -20.19 -13.55 -5.68
N LEU A 182 -21.50 -13.84 -5.84
CA LEU A 182 -22.34 -14.35 -4.76
C LEU A 182 -21.94 -15.77 -4.32
N ASP A 183 -21.68 -16.66 -5.26
CA ASP A 183 -21.34 -18.04 -4.98
C ASP A 183 -19.97 -18.15 -4.27
N THR A 184 -18.96 -17.41 -4.74
CA THR A 184 -17.64 -17.35 -4.10
C THR A 184 -17.71 -16.69 -2.72
N PHE A 185 -18.52 -15.64 -2.57
CA PHE A 185 -18.74 -14.99 -1.27
C PHE A 185 -19.36 -15.95 -0.26
N ARG A 186 -20.37 -16.74 -0.66
CA ARG A 186 -21.01 -17.75 0.20
C ARG A 186 -20.01 -18.83 0.61
N ALA A 187 -19.27 -19.39 -0.34
CA ALA A 187 -18.24 -20.38 -0.05
C ALA A 187 -17.20 -19.84 0.95
N THR A 188 -16.85 -18.56 0.83
CA THR A 188 -15.91 -17.91 1.77
C THR A 188 -16.53 -17.75 3.16
N ILE A 189 -17.83 -17.41 3.25
CA ILE A 189 -18.56 -17.31 4.53
C ILE A 189 -18.64 -18.67 5.21
N ASP A 190 -18.91 -19.73 4.46
CA ASP A 190 -19.03 -21.08 4.99
C ASP A 190 -17.72 -21.56 5.65
N GLU A 191 -16.56 -21.12 5.12
CA GLU A 191 -15.23 -21.47 5.65
C GLU A 191 -14.78 -20.53 6.80
N TYR A 192 -15.00 -19.21 6.67
CA TYR A 192 -14.42 -18.21 7.58
C TYR A 192 -15.43 -17.44 8.43
N GLY A 193 -16.73 -17.67 8.25
CA GLY A 193 -17.80 -16.90 8.89
C GLY A 193 -18.06 -15.55 8.22
N CYS A 194 -19.15 -14.89 8.64
CA CYS A 194 -19.55 -13.61 8.05
C CYS A 194 -18.62 -12.47 8.44
N PRO A 195 -18.16 -11.64 7.49
CA PRO A 195 -17.41 -10.41 7.79
C PRO A 195 -18.34 -9.30 8.30
N ALA A 196 -17.83 -8.38 9.08
CA ALA A 196 -18.57 -7.18 9.48
C ALA A 196 -18.84 -6.23 8.30
N SER A 197 -17.93 -6.18 7.33
CA SER A 197 -18.08 -5.35 6.13
C SER A 197 -17.34 -5.93 4.93
N THR A 198 -17.76 -5.50 3.73
CA THR A 198 -17.03 -5.75 2.47
C THR A 198 -16.61 -4.43 1.83
N LEU A 199 -15.47 -4.43 1.14
CA LEU A 199 -14.96 -3.31 0.33
C LEU A 199 -14.71 -3.82 -1.08
N THR A 200 -15.50 -3.33 -2.03
CA THR A 200 -15.42 -3.70 -3.45
C THR A 200 -15.31 -2.45 -4.32
N ASP A 201 -15.00 -2.63 -5.60
CA ASP A 201 -15.13 -1.56 -6.57
C ASP A 201 -16.63 -1.23 -6.83
N ASN A 202 -16.85 -0.28 -7.76
CA ASN A 202 -18.18 0.11 -8.21
C ASN A 202 -18.65 -0.67 -9.44
N GLY A 203 -18.00 -1.78 -9.77
CA GLY A 203 -18.38 -2.64 -10.88
C GLY A 203 -19.81 -3.18 -10.72
N MET A 204 -20.54 -3.34 -11.85
CA MET A 204 -21.94 -3.78 -11.84
C MET A 204 -22.14 -5.16 -11.21
N VAL A 205 -21.10 -5.97 -11.16
CA VAL A 205 -21.13 -7.29 -10.50
C VAL A 205 -21.25 -7.18 -8.97
N TYR A 206 -20.73 -6.10 -8.38
CA TYR A 206 -20.78 -5.82 -6.94
C TYR A 206 -21.88 -4.86 -6.52
N THR A 207 -22.25 -3.88 -7.38
CA THR A 207 -23.26 -2.87 -7.05
C THR A 207 -23.96 -2.33 -8.28
N VAL A 208 -25.25 -2.10 -8.18
CA VAL A 208 -26.06 -1.46 -9.25
C VAL A 208 -26.28 0.03 -9.02
N ARG A 209 -25.66 0.64 -7.98
CA ARG A 209 -25.86 2.06 -7.62
C ARG A 209 -25.52 3.05 -8.72
N HIS A 210 -24.62 2.68 -9.64
CA HIS A 210 -24.15 3.56 -10.73
C HIS A 210 -24.63 3.11 -12.10
N SER A 211 -25.50 2.09 -12.18
CA SER A 211 -26.07 1.61 -13.45
C SER A 211 -27.15 2.57 -13.91
N SER A 212 -27.02 3.11 -15.13
CA SER A 212 -28.05 3.91 -15.80
C SER A 212 -29.30 3.11 -16.18
N THR A 213 -29.16 1.79 -16.25
CA THR A 213 -30.24 0.83 -16.58
C THR A 213 -30.80 0.12 -15.35
N GLY A 214 -30.24 0.38 -14.15
CA GLY A 214 -30.73 -0.21 -12.90
C GLY A 214 -32.15 0.23 -12.63
N VAL A 215 -33.05 -0.72 -12.36
CA VAL A 215 -34.38 -0.47 -11.83
C VAL A 215 -34.24 0.51 -10.65
N ARG A 216 -34.93 1.65 -10.70
CA ARG A 216 -34.85 2.70 -9.68
C ARG A 216 -34.96 2.08 -8.28
N GLY A 217 -33.84 2.12 -7.50
CA GLY A 217 -33.80 1.63 -6.11
C GLY A 217 -33.59 0.13 -5.92
N GLY A 218 -33.30 -0.65 -6.98
CA GLY A 218 -33.04 -2.08 -6.88
C GLY A 218 -31.66 -2.42 -6.29
N LYS A 219 -31.58 -3.52 -5.55
CA LYS A 219 -30.32 -4.14 -5.12
C LYS A 219 -30.04 -5.37 -5.98
N ASN A 220 -28.77 -5.62 -6.35
CA ASN A 220 -28.41 -6.87 -6.99
C ASN A 220 -28.44 -8.04 -5.98
N ALA A 221 -28.19 -9.28 -6.43
CA ALA A 221 -28.24 -10.46 -5.57
C ALA A 221 -27.20 -10.42 -4.44
N PHE A 222 -26.01 -9.89 -4.73
CA PHE A 222 -24.94 -9.73 -3.75
C PHE A 222 -25.31 -8.67 -2.68
N GLU A 223 -25.78 -7.49 -3.09
CA GLU A 223 -26.23 -6.44 -2.17
C GLU A 223 -27.40 -6.89 -1.27
N ARG A 224 -28.32 -7.73 -1.80
CA ARG A 224 -29.39 -8.34 -1.00
C ARG A 224 -28.84 -9.34 0.01
N ALA A 225 -27.87 -10.18 -0.39
CA ALA A 225 -27.24 -11.13 0.51
C ALA A 225 -26.52 -10.43 1.66
N LEU A 226 -25.75 -9.38 1.38
CA LEU A 226 -25.10 -8.57 2.42
C LEU A 226 -26.11 -7.95 3.39
N ALA A 227 -27.18 -7.36 2.88
CA ALA A 227 -28.24 -6.75 3.71
C ALA A 227 -28.92 -7.78 4.63
N ASN A 228 -29.23 -8.99 4.10
CA ASN A 228 -29.87 -10.05 4.87
C ASN A 228 -28.96 -10.61 5.99
N LEU A 229 -27.61 -10.55 5.78
CA LEU A 229 -26.62 -11.01 6.75
C LEU A 229 -26.15 -9.88 7.68
N GLY A 230 -26.68 -8.66 7.58
CA GLY A 230 -26.27 -7.51 8.38
C GLY A 230 -24.85 -7.03 8.07
N ILE A 231 -24.31 -7.33 6.88
CA ILE A 231 -22.95 -6.99 6.46
C ILE A 231 -22.95 -5.62 5.80
N THR A 232 -22.10 -4.72 6.28
CA THR A 232 -21.99 -3.36 5.71
C THR A 232 -21.19 -3.41 4.40
N GLN A 233 -21.82 -2.96 3.29
CA GLN A 233 -21.10 -2.78 2.03
C GLN A 233 -20.40 -1.43 1.97
N LYS A 234 -19.11 -1.43 1.76
CA LYS A 234 -18.28 -0.26 1.47
C LYS A 234 -17.87 -0.32 0.00
N ASN A 235 -18.09 0.76 -0.72
CA ASN A 235 -17.66 0.85 -2.12
C ASN A 235 -16.49 1.83 -2.21
N GLY A 236 -15.49 1.52 -3.02
CA GLY A 236 -14.38 2.42 -3.32
C GLY A 236 -14.94 3.75 -3.87
N ARG A 237 -14.36 4.89 -3.45
CA ARG A 237 -14.67 6.17 -4.10
C ARG A 237 -14.15 6.09 -5.54
N GLY A 238 -15.00 6.43 -6.51
CA GLY A 238 -14.58 6.55 -7.91
C GLY A 238 -13.34 7.45 -8.00
N ASN A 239 -12.34 7.01 -8.76
CA ASN A 239 -11.04 7.69 -8.97
C ASN A 239 -10.13 7.83 -7.72
N HIS A 240 -10.36 7.07 -6.64
CA HIS A 240 -9.43 6.98 -5.51
C HIS A 240 -8.84 5.57 -5.38
N PRO A 241 -7.74 5.25 -6.07
CA PRO A 241 -7.11 3.91 -6.07
C PRO A 241 -6.55 3.49 -4.70
N GLN A 242 -6.61 4.33 -3.69
CA GLN A 242 -6.01 4.08 -2.38
C GLN A 242 -6.83 3.13 -1.50
N THR A 243 -8.11 2.93 -1.79
CA THR A 243 -9.01 2.10 -0.98
C THR A 243 -8.81 0.61 -1.21
N GLN A 244 -8.44 0.17 -2.41
CA GLN A 244 -8.26 -1.24 -2.80
C GLN A 244 -6.80 -1.66 -3.00
N GLY A 245 -5.85 -0.80 -2.68
CA GLY A 245 -4.42 -1.05 -2.90
C GLY A 245 -3.85 -2.32 -2.25
N LYS A 246 -4.61 -3.01 -1.37
CA LYS A 246 -4.21 -4.28 -0.77
C LYS A 246 -4.51 -5.46 -1.69
N VAL A 247 -5.72 -5.52 -2.23
CA VAL A 247 -6.09 -6.57 -3.20
C VAL A 247 -5.35 -6.38 -4.52
N GLU A 248 -5.16 -5.14 -4.98
CA GLU A 248 -4.32 -4.85 -6.16
C GLU A 248 -2.88 -5.36 -5.98
N ARG A 249 -2.29 -5.13 -4.80
CA ARG A 249 -0.94 -5.64 -4.50
C ARG A 249 -0.90 -7.16 -4.41
N PHE A 250 -1.94 -7.79 -3.88
CA PHE A 250 -2.09 -9.24 -3.89
C PHE A 250 -2.11 -9.76 -5.33
N GLN A 251 -2.92 -9.18 -6.20
CA GLN A 251 -3.02 -9.56 -7.62
C GLN A 251 -1.69 -9.40 -8.37
N LEU A 252 -0.93 -8.32 -8.09
CA LEU A 252 0.41 -8.16 -8.65
C LEU A 252 1.37 -9.28 -8.20
N THR A 253 1.29 -9.70 -6.93
CA THR A 253 2.10 -10.78 -6.38
C THR A 253 1.70 -12.11 -7.01
N LEU A 254 0.41 -12.39 -7.12
CA LEU A 254 -0.15 -13.56 -7.79
C LEU A 254 0.31 -13.65 -9.25
N LYS A 255 0.12 -12.59 -10.03
CA LYS A 255 0.53 -12.56 -11.45
C LYS A 255 2.03 -12.76 -11.63
N LYS A 256 2.85 -12.23 -10.72
CA LYS A 256 4.29 -12.44 -10.76
C LYS A 256 4.64 -13.92 -10.50
N TRP A 257 3.98 -14.55 -9.53
CA TRP A 257 4.19 -15.95 -9.18
C TRP A 257 3.73 -16.88 -10.32
N LEU A 258 2.54 -16.63 -10.90
CA LEU A 258 2.03 -17.40 -12.04
C LEU A 258 2.97 -17.35 -13.24
N ARG A 259 3.53 -16.17 -13.57
CA ARG A 259 4.49 -16.02 -14.68
C ARG A 259 5.80 -16.77 -14.47
N ALA A 260 6.15 -17.07 -13.23
CA ALA A 260 7.36 -17.79 -12.87
C ALA A 260 7.17 -19.32 -12.91
N GLN A 261 5.93 -19.80 -13.08
CA GLN A 261 5.69 -21.23 -13.18
C GLN A 261 6.33 -21.79 -14.47
N PRO A 262 6.98 -22.97 -14.39
CA PRO A 262 7.69 -23.56 -15.54
C PRO A 262 6.73 -23.88 -16.69
N GLU A 263 5.51 -24.29 -16.38
CA GLU A 263 4.45 -24.54 -17.32
C GLU A 263 3.29 -23.57 -17.11
N GLN A 264 2.87 -22.90 -18.17
CA GLN A 264 1.76 -21.98 -18.11
C GLN A 264 0.45 -22.77 -18.28
N PRO A 265 -0.59 -22.49 -17.49
CA PRO A 265 -1.83 -23.26 -17.49
C PRO A 265 -2.57 -23.13 -18.83
N ALA A 266 -2.98 -24.27 -19.40
CA ALA A 266 -3.71 -24.32 -20.64
C ALA A 266 -5.23 -24.30 -20.43
N THR A 267 -5.71 -24.74 -19.25
CA THR A 267 -7.13 -24.80 -18.89
C THR A 267 -7.41 -24.05 -17.59
N ILE A 268 -8.69 -23.74 -17.33
CA ILE A 268 -9.12 -23.18 -16.04
C ILE A 268 -8.80 -24.12 -14.88
N THR A 269 -8.89 -25.42 -15.09
CA THR A 269 -8.59 -26.43 -14.06
C THR A 269 -7.10 -26.40 -13.69
N ASP A 270 -6.21 -26.33 -14.68
CA ASP A 270 -4.76 -26.19 -14.44
C ASP A 270 -4.45 -24.88 -13.70
N LEU A 271 -5.09 -23.79 -14.13
CA LEU A 271 -4.95 -22.49 -13.46
C LEU A 271 -5.45 -22.56 -12.02
N GLN A 272 -6.59 -23.22 -11.76
CA GLN A 272 -7.12 -23.35 -10.39
C GLN A 272 -6.17 -24.13 -9.48
N ALA A 273 -5.57 -25.20 -9.96
CA ALA A 273 -4.56 -25.94 -9.20
C ALA A 273 -3.36 -25.05 -8.79
N LEU A 274 -2.88 -24.21 -9.71
CA LEU A 274 -1.83 -23.23 -9.42
C LEU A 274 -2.31 -22.14 -8.44
N LEU A 275 -3.56 -21.69 -8.54
CA LEU A 275 -4.13 -20.70 -7.61
C LEU A 275 -4.24 -21.26 -6.20
N ASP A 276 -4.62 -22.54 -6.04
CA ASP A 276 -4.71 -23.20 -4.74
C ASP A 276 -3.33 -23.36 -4.11
N GLN A 277 -2.32 -23.76 -4.89
CA GLN A 277 -0.93 -23.80 -4.46
C GLN A 277 -0.45 -22.41 -4.02
N PHE A 278 -0.64 -21.39 -4.87
CA PHE A 278 -0.26 -20.03 -4.54
C PHE A 278 -0.94 -19.52 -3.27
N ARG A 279 -2.26 -19.77 -3.11
CA ARG A 279 -3.03 -19.38 -1.91
C ARG A 279 -2.41 -20.00 -0.66
N HIS A 280 -2.02 -21.28 -0.72
CA HIS A 280 -1.37 -21.97 0.39
C HIS A 280 -0.02 -21.31 0.73
N GLU A 281 0.89 -21.18 -0.25
CA GLU A 281 2.20 -20.55 -0.06
C GLU A 281 2.10 -19.11 0.44
N TYR A 282 1.18 -18.32 -0.15
CA TYR A 282 0.96 -16.93 0.23
C TYR A 282 0.47 -16.79 1.68
N ASN A 283 -0.46 -17.65 2.10
CA ASN A 283 -1.06 -17.60 3.42
C ASN A 283 -0.15 -18.16 4.52
N HIS A 284 0.58 -19.22 4.25
CA HIS A 284 1.29 -19.99 5.27
C HIS A 284 2.80 -19.85 5.27
N GLU A 285 3.40 -19.53 4.14
CA GLU A 285 4.86 -19.53 4.00
C GLU A 285 5.45 -18.14 3.75
N ARG A 286 4.66 -17.21 3.22
CA ARG A 286 5.16 -15.88 2.84
C ARG A 286 5.17 -14.91 4.03
N PRO A 287 6.36 -14.41 4.47
CA PRO A 287 6.44 -13.37 5.48
C PRO A 287 5.92 -12.04 4.91
N HIS A 288 4.98 -11.42 5.62
CA HIS A 288 4.40 -10.16 5.16
C HIS A 288 4.97 -8.96 5.93
N ARG A 289 5.56 -8.00 5.21
CA ARG A 289 6.22 -6.85 5.83
C ARG A 289 5.29 -6.02 6.71
N SER A 290 4.05 -5.77 6.29
CA SER A 290 3.09 -4.99 7.08
C SER A 290 2.56 -5.73 8.31
N LEU A 291 2.79 -7.05 8.39
CA LEU A 291 2.39 -7.91 9.50
C LEU A 291 3.57 -8.22 10.45
N ALA A 292 4.58 -7.37 10.50
CA ALA A 292 5.80 -7.62 11.26
C ALA A 292 6.45 -8.99 10.96
N ARG A 293 6.47 -9.37 9.68
CA ARG A 293 7.00 -10.65 9.15
C ARG A 293 6.21 -11.90 9.50
N ARG A 294 5.04 -11.76 10.12
CA ARG A 294 4.12 -12.90 10.26
C ARG A 294 3.54 -13.28 8.91
N THR A 295 3.17 -14.54 8.76
CA THR A 295 2.37 -14.99 7.61
C THR A 295 0.93 -14.49 7.74
N PRO A 296 0.19 -14.34 6.63
CA PRO A 296 -1.22 -13.95 6.68
C PRO A 296 -2.07 -14.85 7.57
N ALA A 297 -1.90 -16.17 7.50
CA ALA A 297 -2.63 -17.13 8.33
C ALA A 297 -2.31 -16.96 9.83
N ALA A 298 -1.04 -16.76 10.19
CA ALA A 298 -0.66 -16.49 11.57
C ALA A 298 -1.22 -15.16 12.09
N ALA A 299 -1.32 -14.15 11.23
CA ALA A 299 -1.92 -12.87 11.59
C ALA A 299 -3.45 -12.97 11.74
N TYR A 300 -4.11 -13.78 10.90
CA TYR A 300 -5.54 -14.06 10.98
C TYR A 300 -5.89 -14.79 12.29
N ALA A 301 -5.14 -15.83 12.65
CA ALA A 301 -5.36 -16.60 13.86
C ALA A 301 -5.00 -15.86 15.17
N ALA A 302 -4.25 -14.77 15.10
CA ALA A 302 -3.73 -14.07 16.28
C ALA A 302 -4.78 -13.22 17.04
N ARG A 303 -5.96 -13.01 16.46
CA ARG A 303 -7.02 -12.18 17.04
C ARG A 303 -8.40 -12.81 16.84
N PRO A 304 -9.37 -12.52 17.71
CA PRO A 304 -10.76 -12.87 17.47
C PRO A 304 -11.27 -12.28 16.16
N VAL A 305 -12.09 -13.02 15.45
CA VAL A 305 -12.72 -12.57 14.20
C VAL A 305 -13.89 -11.64 14.50
N ALA A 306 -13.98 -10.54 13.78
CA ALA A 306 -15.15 -9.67 13.81
C ALA A 306 -16.35 -10.37 13.16
N ARG A 307 -17.55 -9.96 13.55
CA ARG A 307 -18.83 -10.44 13.00
C ARG A 307 -19.69 -9.24 12.62
N PRO A 308 -20.71 -9.43 11.78
CA PRO A 308 -21.72 -8.42 11.55
C PRO A 308 -22.30 -7.94 12.88
N SER A 309 -22.54 -6.64 13.01
CA SER A 309 -23.21 -6.12 14.20
C SER A 309 -24.68 -6.58 14.20
N SER A 310 -25.15 -7.13 15.31
CA SER A 310 -26.57 -7.38 15.52
C SER A 310 -27.38 -6.08 15.76
N GLU A 311 -26.69 -5.01 16.10
CA GLU A 311 -27.28 -3.67 16.13
C GLU A 311 -27.24 -3.07 14.73
N PRO A 312 -28.27 -2.27 14.32
CA PRO A 312 -28.20 -1.50 13.09
C PRO A 312 -26.90 -0.71 13.15
N ALA A 313 -26.04 -0.91 12.12
CA ALA A 313 -24.70 -0.34 12.03
C ALA A 313 -24.73 1.09 12.53
N ASP A 314 -23.84 1.39 13.50
CA ASP A 314 -23.68 2.75 14.02
C ASP A 314 -23.65 3.67 12.80
N ARG A 315 -24.65 4.54 12.72
CA ARG A 315 -25.04 5.25 11.51
C ARG A 315 -23.89 6.19 11.13
N THR A 316 -22.88 5.65 10.46
CA THR A 316 -21.84 6.48 9.85
C THR A 316 -22.45 7.19 8.67
N HIS A 317 -22.23 8.50 8.58
CA HIS A 317 -22.73 9.31 7.48
C HIS A 317 -22.33 8.69 6.15
N ASN A 318 -23.30 8.23 5.38
CA ASN A 318 -23.08 7.51 4.13
C ASN A 318 -22.41 8.39 3.06
N ARG A 319 -22.55 9.69 3.19
CA ARG A 319 -22.01 10.67 2.23
C ARG A 319 -21.72 11.99 2.93
N VAL A 320 -20.53 12.52 2.67
CA VAL A 320 -20.14 13.88 3.04
C VAL A 320 -20.00 14.71 1.77
N ARG A 321 -20.66 15.87 1.72
CA ARG A 321 -20.57 16.80 0.60
C ARG A 321 -20.28 18.19 1.11
N THR A 322 -19.30 18.87 0.51
CA THR A 322 -19.09 20.31 0.66
C THR A 322 -20.00 21.05 -0.32
N ASP A 323 -20.63 22.10 0.14
CA ASP A 323 -21.44 23.01 -0.68
C ASP A 323 -21.31 24.45 -0.15
N LYS A 324 -21.84 25.40 -0.88
CA LYS A 324 -21.96 26.81 -0.46
C LYS A 324 -23.42 27.19 -0.49
N VAL A 325 -23.91 27.83 0.57
CA VAL A 325 -25.29 28.26 0.64
C VAL A 325 -25.55 29.36 -0.39
N ASN A 326 -26.50 29.14 -1.27
CA ASN A 326 -26.96 30.09 -2.26
C ASN A 326 -28.44 30.42 -2.05
N GLU A 327 -28.77 31.70 -1.96
CA GLU A 327 -30.15 32.19 -1.68
C GLU A 327 -30.80 31.51 -0.47
N GLY A 328 -29.97 31.18 0.55
CA GLY A 328 -30.43 30.51 1.76
C GLY A 328 -30.71 29.02 1.60
N THR A 329 -30.27 28.40 0.50
CA THR A 329 -30.47 26.97 0.21
C THR A 329 -29.19 26.30 -0.21
N VAL A 330 -29.14 24.97 -0.07
CA VAL A 330 -28.18 24.08 -0.71
C VAL A 330 -28.92 23.03 -1.51
N THR A 331 -28.28 22.44 -2.51
CA THR A 331 -28.90 21.41 -3.34
C THR A 331 -28.42 20.03 -2.98
N LEU A 332 -29.29 19.03 -3.02
CA LEU A 332 -28.93 17.62 -2.82
C LEU A 332 -29.63 16.75 -3.86
N ARG A 333 -28.87 15.93 -4.59
CA ARG A 333 -29.45 14.90 -5.44
C ARG A 333 -29.62 13.60 -4.65
N HIS A 334 -30.86 13.16 -4.47
CA HIS A 334 -31.23 11.91 -3.81
C HIS A 334 -32.30 11.17 -4.64
N GLY A 335 -32.17 9.85 -4.79
CA GLY A 335 -33.14 9.05 -5.55
C GLY A 335 -33.35 9.47 -7.02
N GLY A 336 -32.35 10.12 -7.65
CA GLY A 336 -32.48 10.64 -9.02
C GLY A 336 -33.10 12.03 -9.13
N ARG A 337 -33.64 12.58 -8.02
CA ARG A 337 -34.26 13.93 -7.96
C ARG A 337 -33.32 14.93 -7.31
N LEU A 338 -33.47 16.20 -7.69
CA LEU A 338 -32.77 17.32 -7.08
C LEU A 338 -33.67 17.93 -6.00
N HIS A 339 -33.18 17.97 -4.77
CA HIS A 339 -33.85 18.58 -3.63
C HIS A 339 -33.14 19.86 -3.23
N HIS A 340 -33.91 20.88 -2.86
CA HIS A 340 -33.44 22.15 -2.34
C HIS A 340 -33.66 22.18 -0.83
N ILE A 341 -32.59 22.26 -0.05
CA ILE A 341 -32.65 22.27 1.41
C ILE A 341 -32.50 23.69 1.90
N GLY A 342 -33.54 24.24 2.52
CA GLY A 342 -33.50 25.57 3.10
C GLY A 342 -32.68 25.61 4.38
N LEU A 343 -31.62 26.39 4.40
CA LEU A 343 -30.77 26.61 5.57
C LEU A 343 -31.01 28.01 6.20
N GLY A 344 -31.67 28.89 5.45
CA GLY A 344 -31.95 30.26 5.87
C GLY A 344 -31.02 31.29 5.21
N ARG A 345 -31.58 32.48 4.95
CA ARG A 345 -30.86 33.59 4.27
C ARG A 345 -29.67 34.11 5.08
N ALA A 346 -29.71 33.96 6.41
CA ALA A 346 -28.60 34.34 7.29
C ALA A 346 -27.29 33.63 6.94
N TRP A 347 -27.33 32.41 6.36
CA TRP A 347 -26.19 31.60 5.99
C TRP A 347 -25.77 31.79 4.52
N ASN A 348 -26.33 32.78 3.82
CA ASN A 348 -26.00 32.98 2.41
C ASN A 348 -24.52 33.23 2.21
N GLY A 349 -23.89 32.53 1.24
CA GLY A 349 -22.45 32.60 0.99
C GLY A 349 -21.58 31.75 1.92
N THR A 350 -22.14 31.10 2.93
CA THR A 350 -21.39 30.28 3.90
C THR A 350 -21.03 28.92 3.31
N PRO A 351 -19.75 28.47 3.44
CA PRO A 351 -19.37 27.10 3.10
C PRO A 351 -19.92 26.14 4.15
N VAL A 352 -20.55 25.05 3.70
CA VAL A 352 -21.18 24.06 4.56
C VAL A 352 -20.76 22.65 4.21
N LEU A 353 -20.75 21.77 5.21
CA LEU A 353 -20.63 20.33 5.09
C LEU A 353 -22.00 19.70 5.31
N LEU A 354 -22.47 18.94 4.32
CA LEU A 354 -23.66 18.11 4.44
C LEU A 354 -23.24 16.69 4.80
N LEU A 355 -23.61 16.23 5.96
CA LEU A 355 -23.48 14.86 6.41
C LEU A 355 -24.80 14.15 6.10
N ILE A 356 -24.79 13.20 5.17
CA ILE A 356 -25.99 12.57 4.65
C ILE A 356 -25.95 11.10 4.98
N GLN A 357 -26.94 10.66 5.71
CA GLN A 357 -27.14 9.27 6.09
C GLN A 357 -28.54 8.83 5.67
N ASP A 358 -28.63 8.08 4.58
CA ASP A 358 -29.92 7.74 3.97
C ASP A 358 -30.78 8.99 3.73
N LEU A 359 -31.83 9.19 4.49
CA LEU A 359 -32.71 10.39 4.45
C LEU A 359 -32.35 11.42 5.52
N GLU A 360 -31.52 11.09 6.49
CA GLU A 360 -31.08 12.00 7.54
C GLU A 360 -29.97 12.90 7.02
N ILE A 361 -30.12 14.20 7.16
CA ILE A 361 -29.20 15.20 6.68
C ILE A 361 -28.84 16.15 7.81
N THR A 362 -27.54 16.26 8.08
CA THR A 362 -26.99 17.25 9.02
C THR A 362 -26.14 18.24 8.22
N ALA A 363 -26.51 19.52 8.29
CA ALA A 363 -25.76 20.64 7.70
C ALA A 363 -24.96 21.35 8.79
N ILE A 364 -23.63 21.42 8.63
CA ILE A 364 -22.72 22.09 9.54
C ILE A 364 -21.90 23.15 8.81
N HIS A 365 -21.49 24.19 9.50
CA HIS A 365 -20.55 25.19 9.00
C HIS A 365 -19.19 24.52 8.74
N ALA A 366 -18.64 24.66 7.53
CA ALA A 366 -17.47 23.89 7.11
C ALA A 366 -16.19 24.22 7.89
N GLU A 367 -16.04 25.44 8.41
CA GLU A 367 -14.85 25.90 9.14
C GLU A 367 -15.02 25.78 10.65
N THR A 368 -16.18 26.16 11.19
CA THR A 368 -16.41 26.21 12.64
C THR A 368 -16.95 24.91 13.22
N GLY A 369 -17.54 24.04 12.40
CA GLY A 369 -18.22 22.83 12.83
C GLY A 369 -19.60 23.11 13.48
N GLU A 370 -20.09 24.36 13.47
CA GLU A 370 -21.39 24.74 14.04
C GLU A 370 -22.51 24.02 13.31
N LEU A 371 -23.46 23.45 14.09
CA LEU A 371 -24.63 22.81 13.55
C LEU A 371 -25.61 23.89 13.03
N ILE A 372 -25.87 23.85 11.72
CA ILE A 372 -26.80 24.79 11.07
C ILE A 372 -28.21 24.20 11.04
N ARG A 373 -28.33 22.92 10.65
CA ARG A 373 -29.63 22.27 10.54
C ARG A 373 -29.50 20.74 10.52
N GLU A 374 -30.46 20.07 11.18
CA GLU A 374 -30.77 18.66 11.00
C GLU A 374 -32.17 18.50 10.43
N LEU A 375 -32.33 17.57 9.48
CA LEU A 375 -33.61 17.23 8.89
C LEU A 375 -33.64 15.82 8.35
N THR A 376 -34.83 15.23 8.32
CA THR A 376 -35.10 14.03 7.51
C THR A 376 -35.64 14.49 6.16
N LEU A 377 -34.99 14.09 5.07
CA LEU A 377 -35.38 14.42 3.70
C LEU A 377 -36.74 13.77 3.37
N ASP A 378 -37.70 14.56 2.95
CA ASP A 378 -38.93 14.07 2.33
C ASP A 378 -38.68 13.86 0.81
N PRO A 379 -38.54 12.61 0.33
CA PRO A 379 -38.20 12.36 -1.08
C PRO A 379 -39.35 12.74 -2.05
N THR A 380 -40.55 13.01 -1.54
CA THR A 380 -41.69 13.41 -2.37
C THR A 380 -41.68 14.91 -2.69
N LYS A 381 -40.94 15.72 -1.92
CA LYS A 381 -40.88 17.19 -2.05
C LYS A 381 -39.52 17.62 -2.62
N ASP A 382 -39.54 18.47 -3.64
CA ASP A 382 -38.33 19.05 -4.21
C ASP A 382 -37.70 20.12 -3.31
N TYR A 383 -38.51 20.83 -2.51
CA TYR A 383 -38.05 21.83 -1.55
C TYR A 383 -38.31 21.36 -0.12
N GLN A 384 -37.28 21.45 0.73
CA GLN A 384 -37.29 21.11 2.15
C GLN A 384 -37.29 22.40 2.99
N PRO A 385 -38.47 22.94 3.35
CA PRO A 385 -38.54 24.24 4.03
C PRO A 385 -37.92 24.17 5.42
N GLN A 386 -37.28 25.26 5.85
CA GLN A 386 -36.84 25.40 7.23
C GLN A 386 -38.08 25.42 8.14
N LYS A 387 -38.16 24.53 9.14
CA LYS A 387 -39.21 24.65 10.16
C LYS A 387 -38.99 25.96 10.89
N ARG A 388 -40.03 26.81 10.97
CA ARG A 388 -40.01 27.97 11.87
C ARG A 388 -39.80 27.44 13.28
N GLN A 389 -38.75 27.90 13.96
CA GLN A 389 -38.68 27.76 15.40
C GLN A 389 -39.87 28.54 15.97
N ASP A 390 -40.77 27.89 16.69
CA ASP A 390 -41.76 28.58 17.49
C ASP A 390 -41.02 29.40 18.56
N PRO A 391 -41.28 30.71 18.66
CA PRO A 391 -40.51 31.57 19.56
C PRO A 391 -40.92 31.39 21.04
N ASN A 392 -41.68 30.35 21.40
CA ASN A 392 -42.09 30.14 22.79
C ASN A 392 -42.30 28.66 23.11
N PRO A 393 -41.34 27.95 23.74
CA PRO A 393 -41.64 26.72 24.46
C PRO A 393 -42.28 27.11 25.80
N GLN A 394 -43.56 26.83 25.97
CA GLN A 394 -44.22 26.82 27.29
C GLN A 394 -43.69 25.64 28.11
#